data_d0294e38970cf1c61d707ed55a935c4a
#
_entry.id   d0294e38970cf1c61d707ed55a935c4a
#
_cell.length_a   1.000
_cell.length_b   1.000
_cell.length_c   1.000
_cell.angle_alpha   90.00
_cell.angle_beta   90.00
_cell.angle_gamma   90.00
#
_symmetry.space_group_name_H-M   'P 1'
#
loop_
_entity.id
_entity.type
_entity.pdbx_description
1 polymer ?
#
loop_
_entity_poly.entity_id
_entity_poly.type
_entity_poly.pdbx_seq_one_letter_code
_entity_poly.pdbx_strand_id
1 'polypeptide(L)'
;IATALHQSAFAVLGVTTRDNRKRIVELAEEKSLELDHDVCQKARSDLTNPRTRLSAEIGWLPGVSPRKATQLAGILLNNPLAIREESGLPTLAHLNLLAAAFEAVDGDHDADDLAEFIMETAYLAEELIPEEVLRDINEDRAVSGFPEVRALDQIEAELTERKRYYRGAIKDALDRLPPMTLVQVMTETVDSVTSGGEDHAPGLIDDLVDSYEVETQGILQ
;
A
#
# COMPACT_ATOMS: atom_id res chain seq x y z
N ILE A 1 1.21 -1.90 -16.44
CA ILE A 1 0.99 -0.49 -16.05
C ILE A 1 1.72 -0.26 -14.73
N ALA A 2 2.66 0.72 -14.71
CA ALA A 2 3.37 1.08 -13.49
C ALA A 2 2.40 1.71 -12.47
N THR A 3 2.46 1.25 -11.24
CA THR A 3 1.63 1.74 -10.14
C THR A 3 2.41 2.69 -9.23
N ALA A 4 1.74 3.30 -8.23
CA ALA A 4 2.41 4.12 -7.21
C ALA A 4 3.53 3.35 -6.49
N LEU A 5 3.38 2.03 -6.28
CA LEU A 5 4.41 1.21 -5.66
C LEU A 5 5.70 1.15 -6.50
N HIS A 6 5.58 1.18 -7.83
CA HIS A 6 6.73 1.23 -8.74
C HIS A 6 7.48 2.57 -8.71
N GLN A 7 6.87 3.61 -8.17
CA GLN A 7 7.49 4.93 -7.99
C GLN A 7 8.21 5.06 -6.64
N SER A 8 8.12 4.06 -5.77
CA SER A 8 8.82 4.08 -4.49
C SER A 8 10.33 4.14 -4.68
N ALA A 9 11.04 4.68 -3.69
CA ALA A 9 12.50 4.78 -3.73
C ALA A 9 13.18 3.41 -3.93
N PHE A 10 12.63 2.37 -3.33
CA PHE A 10 13.13 0.99 -3.50
C PHE A 10 13.00 0.52 -4.95
N ALA A 11 11.82 0.70 -5.54
CA ALA A 11 11.56 0.28 -6.91
C ALA A 11 12.39 1.09 -7.93
N VAL A 12 12.51 2.40 -7.74
CA VAL A 12 13.31 3.28 -8.60
C VAL A 12 14.76 2.82 -8.68
N LEU A 13 15.37 2.50 -7.55
CA LEU A 13 16.77 2.07 -7.51
C LEU A 13 16.97 0.56 -7.69
N GLY A 14 15.90 -0.22 -7.65
CA GLY A 14 16.01 -1.69 -7.69
C GLY A 14 16.66 -2.27 -6.45
N VAL A 15 16.56 -1.60 -5.30
CA VAL A 15 17.05 -2.07 -4.01
C VAL A 15 15.93 -2.62 -3.14
N THR A 16 16.28 -3.32 -2.08
CA THR A 16 15.35 -3.89 -1.11
C THR A 16 15.65 -3.37 0.29
N THR A 17 14.77 -3.66 1.24
CA THR A 17 14.95 -3.33 2.65
C THR A 17 16.17 -4.01 3.29
N ARG A 18 16.76 -5.02 2.63
CA ARG A 18 17.94 -5.75 3.11
C ARG A 18 19.24 -5.30 2.47
N ASP A 19 19.21 -4.35 1.53
CA ASP A 19 20.41 -3.77 0.94
C ASP A 19 21.00 -2.70 1.84
N ASN A 20 22.34 -2.70 1.97
CA ASN A 20 23.05 -1.72 2.80
C ASN A 20 23.22 -0.37 2.10
N ARG A 21 23.69 0.62 2.85
CA ARG A 21 23.94 1.98 2.33
C ARG A 21 24.85 1.99 1.11
N LYS A 22 25.92 1.20 1.12
CA LYS A 22 26.87 1.11 0.01
C LYS A 22 26.18 0.66 -1.27
N ARG A 23 25.33 -0.36 -1.19
CA ARG A 23 24.59 -0.87 -2.34
C ARG A 23 23.58 0.13 -2.86
N ILE A 24 22.90 0.85 -1.98
CA ILE A 24 21.96 1.91 -2.34
C ILE A 24 22.67 3.01 -3.12
N VAL A 25 23.84 3.46 -2.67
CA VAL A 25 24.65 4.49 -3.33
C VAL A 25 25.11 4.00 -4.72
N GLU A 26 25.62 2.78 -4.80
CA GLU A 26 26.06 2.18 -6.08
C GLU A 26 24.91 2.13 -7.10
N LEU A 27 23.74 1.66 -6.68
CA LEU A 27 22.58 1.56 -7.58
C LEU A 27 22.02 2.93 -7.96
N ALA A 28 22.08 3.91 -7.06
CA ALA A 28 21.67 5.28 -7.40
C ALA A 28 22.56 5.88 -8.51
N GLU A 29 23.87 5.63 -8.47
CA GLU A 29 24.81 6.06 -9.51
C GLU A 29 24.54 5.32 -10.81
N GLU A 30 24.38 4.00 -10.76
CA GLU A 30 24.11 3.17 -11.92
C GLU A 30 22.79 3.56 -12.61
N LYS A 31 21.71 3.70 -11.83
CA LYS A 31 20.39 4.09 -12.35
C LYS A 31 20.35 5.51 -12.90
N SER A 32 21.20 6.41 -12.43
CA SER A 32 21.32 7.77 -12.98
C SER A 32 21.80 7.82 -14.42
N LEU A 33 22.34 6.71 -14.94
CA LEU A 33 22.71 6.59 -16.36
C LEU A 33 21.49 6.36 -17.26
N GLU A 34 20.41 5.84 -16.72
CA GLU A 34 19.21 5.46 -17.47
C GLU A 34 17.98 6.30 -17.10
N LEU A 35 17.90 6.75 -15.84
CA LEU A 35 16.79 7.51 -15.30
C LEU A 35 17.22 8.94 -14.97
N ASP A 36 16.24 9.80 -14.70
CA ASP A 36 16.50 11.16 -14.24
C ASP A 36 17.38 11.18 -13.00
N HIS A 37 18.45 12.00 -13.05
CA HIS A 37 19.42 12.10 -11.96
C HIS A 37 18.77 12.54 -10.64
N ASP A 38 17.87 13.53 -10.68
CA ASP A 38 17.22 14.07 -9.49
C ASP A 38 16.30 13.05 -8.84
N VAL A 39 15.61 12.23 -9.63
CA VAL A 39 14.78 11.13 -9.15
C VAL A 39 15.64 10.10 -8.40
N CYS A 40 16.78 9.71 -8.96
CA CYS A 40 17.69 8.76 -8.34
C CYS A 40 18.32 9.30 -7.07
N GLN A 41 18.70 10.59 -7.04
CA GLN A 41 19.28 11.23 -5.86
C GLN A 41 18.24 11.40 -4.74
N LYS A 42 17.00 11.72 -5.09
CA LYS A 42 15.89 11.75 -4.12
C LYS A 42 15.66 10.37 -3.51
N ALA A 43 15.60 9.33 -4.33
CA ALA A 43 15.45 7.95 -3.85
C ALA A 43 16.59 7.55 -2.91
N ARG A 44 17.83 7.84 -3.27
CA ARG A 44 19.00 7.62 -2.42
C ARG A 44 18.87 8.34 -1.08
N SER A 45 18.52 9.62 -1.11
CA SER A 45 18.36 10.45 0.09
C SER A 45 17.26 9.89 1.01
N ASP A 46 16.11 9.55 0.43
CA ASP A 46 14.99 8.99 1.18
C ASP A 46 15.35 7.67 1.90
N LEU A 47 16.16 6.82 1.27
CA LEU A 47 16.54 5.52 1.82
C LEU A 47 17.71 5.58 2.80
N THR A 48 18.55 6.61 2.72
CA THR A 48 19.75 6.72 3.58
C THR A 48 19.57 7.70 4.74
N ASN A 49 18.55 8.56 4.70
CA ASN A 49 18.22 9.48 5.78
C ASN A 49 17.29 8.77 6.78
N PRO A 50 17.67 8.66 8.06
CA PRO A 50 16.85 7.98 9.07
C PRO A 50 15.42 8.52 9.22
N ARG A 51 15.18 9.79 8.91
CA ARG A 51 13.87 10.42 9.04
C ARG A 51 12.89 10.00 7.95
N THR A 52 13.40 9.82 6.72
CA THR A 52 12.57 9.48 5.56
C THR A 52 12.54 7.99 5.28
N ARG A 53 13.57 7.24 5.72
CA ARG A 53 13.68 5.82 5.46
C ARG A 53 12.51 5.02 6.04
N LEU A 54 12.07 5.31 7.27
CA LEU A 54 10.97 4.57 7.90
C LEU A 54 9.69 4.67 7.06
N SER A 55 9.35 5.87 6.62
CA SER A 55 8.18 6.07 5.76
C SER A 55 8.31 5.29 4.46
N ALA A 56 9.48 5.28 3.83
CA ALA A 56 9.75 4.51 2.63
C ALA A 56 9.61 3.01 2.86
N GLU A 57 10.14 2.48 3.97
CA GLU A 57 10.02 1.07 4.34
C GLU A 57 8.57 0.65 4.58
N ILE A 58 7.81 1.47 5.31
CA ILE A 58 6.39 1.23 5.60
C ILE A 58 5.56 1.19 4.31
N GLY A 59 5.93 1.98 3.33
CA GLY A 59 5.25 2.04 2.03
C GLY A 59 5.72 0.99 1.02
N TRP A 60 6.69 0.16 1.37
CA TRP A 60 7.25 -0.86 0.48
C TRP A 60 6.79 -2.27 0.89
N LEU A 61 7.71 -3.21 0.94
CA LEU A 61 7.43 -4.62 1.21
C LEU A 61 8.29 -5.14 2.39
N PRO A 62 8.14 -4.56 3.60
CA PRO A 62 8.94 -4.98 4.74
C PRO A 62 8.64 -6.43 5.12
N GLY A 63 9.67 -7.17 5.49
CA GLY A 63 9.56 -8.58 5.85
C GLY A 63 9.50 -9.54 4.67
N VAL A 64 9.45 -9.04 3.43
CA VAL A 64 9.46 -9.85 2.21
C VAL A 64 10.91 -10.04 1.74
N SER A 65 11.28 -11.28 1.38
CA SER A 65 12.62 -11.54 0.85
C SER A 65 12.88 -10.76 -0.45
N PRO A 66 14.13 -10.38 -0.76
CA PRO A 66 14.45 -9.62 -1.98
C PRO A 66 13.96 -10.29 -3.25
N ARG A 67 14.10 -11.60 -3.36
CA ARG A 67 13.65 -12.37 -4.52
C ARG A 67 12.14 -12.34 -4.68
N LYS A 68 11.41 -12.53 -3.58
CA LYS A 68 9.94 -12.48 -3.57
C LYS A 68 9.44 -11.07 -3.86
N ALA A 69 10.08 -10.03 -3.32
CA ALA A 69 9.73 -8.64 -3.59
C ALA A 69 9.83 -8.30 -5.09
N THR A 70 10.90 -8.73 -5.74
CA THR A 70 11.09 -8.56 -7.19
C THR A 70 10.00 -9.30 -7.97
N GLN A 71 9.67 -10.52 -7.58
CA GLN A 71 8.60 -11.30 -8.19
C GLN A 71 7.24 -10.61 -8.07
N LEU A 72 6.91 -10.14 -6.88
CA LEU A 72 5.64 -9.44 -6.60
C LEU A 72 5.51 -8.13 -7.37
N ALA A 73 6.58 -7.35 -7.44
CA ALA A 73 6.61 -6.13 -8.26
C ALA A 73 6.35 -6.43 -9.74
N GLY A 74 6.90 -7.53 -10.25
CA GLY A 74 6.66 -8.00 -11.62
C GLY A 74 5.20 -8.45 -11.84
N ILE A 75 4.62 -9.17 -10.89
CA ILE A 75 3.21 -9.57 -10.95
C ILE A 75 2.32 -8.32 -10.98
N LEU A 76 2.58 -7.36 -10.09
CA LEU A 76 1.83 -6.12 -10.01
C LEU A 76 1.90 -5.31 -11.32
N LEU A 77 3.03 -5.37 -12.03
CA LEU A 77 3.20 -4.69 -13.31
C LEU A 77 2.45 -5.39 -14.46
N ASN A 78 2.46 -6.70 -14.50
CA ASN A 78 1.95 -7.50 -15.62
C ASN A 78 0.49 -7.94 -15.44
N ASN A 79 0.10 -8.28 -14.23
CA ASN A 79 -1.25 -8.72 -13.88
C ASN A 79 -1.59 -8.27 -12.45
N PRO A 80 -1.90 -6.97 -12.23
CA PRO A 80 -2.05 -6.39 -10.90
C PRO A 80 -3.05 -7.13 -10.00
N LEU A 81 -4.17 -7.57 -10.54
CA LEU A 81 -5.22 -8.23 -9.75
C LEU A 81 -4.83 -9.64 -9.28
N ALA A 82 -3.81 -10.25 -9.86
CA ALA A 82 -3.28 -11.53 -9.40
C ALA A 82 -2.67 -11.45 -7.99
N ILE A 83 -2.33 -10.26 -7.51
CA ILE A 83 -1.87 -10.02 -6.14
C ILE A 83 -2.91 -10.49 -5.10
N ARG A 84 -4.19 -10.49 -5.42
CA ARG A 84 -5.26 -10.98 -4.54
C ARG A 84 -5.12 -12.47 -4.19
N GLU A 85 -4.50 -13.25 -5.07
CA GLU A 85 -4.29 -14.70 -4.90
C GLU A 85 -3.06 -15.03 -4.03
N GLU A 86 -2.23 -14.05 -3.71
CA GLU A 86 -1.05 -14.27 -2.89
C GLU A 86 -1.42 -14.59 -1.43
N SER A 87 -0.64 -15.46 -0.82
CA SER A 87 -0.83 -15.86 0.58
C SER A 87 0.51 -15.92 1.32
N GLY A 88 0.45 -15.87 2.66
CA GLY A 88 1.64 -15.98 3.49
C GLY A 88 2.54 -14.75 3.50
N LEU A 89 2.08 -13.63 2.94
CA LEU A 89 2.83 -12.37 3.00
C LEU A 89 2.64 -11.67 4.34
N PRO A 90 3.63 -10.89 4.81
CA PRO A 90 3.40 -9.96 5.91
C PRO A 90 2.21 -9.04 5.59
N THR A 91 1.36 -8.81 6.56
CA THR A 91 0.08 -8.08 6.36
C THR A 91 0.29 -6.71 5.72
N LEU A 92 1.25 -5.92 6.20
CA LEU A 92 1.53 -4.60 5.65
C LEU A 92 1.97 -4.66 4.18
N ALA A 93 2.89 -5.57 3.86
CA ALA A 93 3.37 -5.75 2.49
C ALA A 93 2.23 -6.14 1.55
N HIS A 94 1.35 -7.04 1.99
CA HIS A 94 0.19 -7.46 1.21
C HIS A 94 -0.77 -6.29 0.98
N LEU A 95 -1.06 -5.51 2.02
CA LEU A 95 -1.90 -4.30 1.90
C LEU A 95 -1.32 -3.28 0.92
N ASN A 96 -0.01 -3.06 0.95
CA ASN A 96 0.65 -2.15 0.02
C ASN A 96 0.48 -2.61 -1.43
N LEU A 97 0.59 -3.90 -1.68
CA LEU A 97 0.37 -4.51 -3.00
C LEU A 97 -1.09 -4.40 -3.43
N LEU A 98 -2.03 -4.70 -2.55
CA LEU A 98 -3.47 -4.60 -2.85
C LEU A 98 -3.89 -3.16 -3.14
N ALA A 99 -3.41 -2.20 -2.37
CA ALA A 99 -3.67 -0.79 -2.61
C ALA A 99 -3.20 -0.35 -4.00
N ALA A 100 -2.00 -0.77 -4.39
CA ALA A 100 -1.49 -0.52 -5.73
C ALA A 100 -2.33 -1.21 -6.82
N ALA A 101 -2.84 -2.41 -6.56
CA ALA A 101 -3.68 -3.15 -7.49
C ALA A 101 -5.02 -2.47 -7.77
N PHE A 102 -5.56 -1.66 -6.85
CA PHE A 102 -6.76 -0.87 -7.10
C PHE A 102 -6.60 0.10 -8.28
N GLU A 103 -5.38 0.51 -8.62
CA GLU A 103 -5.11 1.35 -9.79
C GLU A 103 -5.48 0.65 -11.11
N ALA A 104 -5.55 -0.67 -11.14
CA ALA A 104 -5.95 -1.46 -12.30
C ALA A 104 -7.47 -1.60 -12.47
N VAL A 105 -8.25 -1.17 -11.49
CA VAL A 105 -9.71 -1.18 -11.57
C VAL A 105 -10.18 -0.06 -12.51
N ASP A 106 -10.96 -0.41 -13.50
CA ASP A 106 -11.54 0.53 -14.48
C ASP A 106 -13.07 0.57 -14.39
N GLY A 107 -13.69 1.38 -15.24
CA GLY A 107 -15.14 1.58 -15.24
C GLY A 107 -15.96 0.35 -15.64
N ASP A 108 -15.34 -0.64 -16.28
CA ASP A 108 -15.99 -1.87 -16.72
C ASP A 108 -15.82 -3.02 -15.73
N HIS A 109 -15.15 -2.77 -14.60
CA HIS A 109 -14.90 -3.80 -13.59
C HIS A 109 -16.22 -4.29 -12.98
N ASP A 110 -16.31 -5.61 -12.74
CA ASP A 110 -17.50 -6.21 -12.14
C ASP A 110 -17.77 -5.67 -10.73
N ALA A 111 -19.01 -5.24 -10.48
CA ALA A 111 -19.38 -4.63 -9.19
C ALA A 111 -19.25 -5.60 -8.02
N ASP A 112 -19.70 -6.84 -8.20
CA ASP A 112 -19.64 -7.86 -7.13
C ASP A 112 -18.19 -8.21 -6.79
N ASP A 113 -17.33 -8.36 -7.80
CA ASP A 113 -15.92 -8.62 -7.62
C ASP A 113 -15.21 -7.45 -6.93
N LEU A 114 -15.55 -6.21 -7.29
CA LEU A 114 -14.95 -5.03 -6.64
C LEU A 114 -15.39 -4.91 -5.18
N ALA A 115 -16.66 -5.17 -4.87
CA ALA A 115 -17.14 -5.20 -3.49
C ALA A 115 -16.36 -6.25 -2.67
N GLU A 116 -16.15 -7.44 -3.22
CA GLU A 116 -15.35 -8.49 -2.58
C GLU A 116 -13.90 -8.06 -2.38
N PHE A 117 -13.28 -7.45 -3.38
CA PHE A 117 -11.92 -6.93 -3.27
C PHE A 117 -11.78 -5.87 -2.18
N ILE A 118 -12.73 -4.94 -2.08
CA ILE A 118 -12.76 -3.93 -1.01
C ILE A 118 -12.88 -4.59 0.35
N MET A 119 -13.77 -5.57 0.50
CA MET A 119 -13.94 -6.31 1.75
C MET A 119 -12.66 -7.07 2.16
N GLU A 120 -12.05 -7.80 1.24
CA GLU A 120 -10.78 -8.51 1.47
C GLU A 120 -9.71 -7.55 2.01
N THR A 121 -9.57 -6.39 1.38
CA THR A 121 -8.59 -5.39 1.79
C THR A 121 -8.91 -4.79 3.15
N ALA A 122 -10.17 -4.48 3.41
CA ALA A 122 -10.61 -3.90 4.67
C ALA A 122 -10.42 -4.85 5.86
N TYR A 123 -10.76 -6.12 5.71
CA TYR A 123 -10.53 -7.11 6.75
C TYR A 123 -9.05 -7.39 6.99
N LEU A 124 -8.25 -7.40 5.93
CA LEU A 124 -6.80 -7.53 6.08
C LEU A 124 -6.21 -6.34 6.85
N ALA A 125 -6.71 -5.13 6.63
CA ALA A 125 -6.27 -3.95 7.38
C ALA A 125 -6.56 -4.05 8.89
N GLU A 126 -7.64 -4.74 9.29
CA GLU A 126 -7.92 -5.01 10.70
C GLU A 126 -6.91 -5.97 11.34
N GLU A 127 -6.23 -6.79 10.56
CA GLU A 127 -5.19 -7.72 11.04
C GLU A 127 -3.83 -7.05 11.23
N LEU A 128 -3.70 -5.77 10.91
CA LEU A 128 -2.43 -5.04 10.97
C LEU A 128 -2.02 -4.79 12.43
N ILE A 129 -0.88 -5.33 12.83
CA ILE A 129 -0.35 -5.26 14.20
C ILE A 129 0.96 -4.46 14.18
N PRO A 130 1.01 -3.26 14.83
CA PRO A 130 2.21 -2.40 14.81
C PRO A 130 3.49 -3.09 15.29
N GLU A 131 3.40 -3.96 16.30
CA GLU A 131 4.55 -4.70 16.84
C GLU A 131 5.14 -5.68 15.83
N GLU A 132 4.31 -6.31 15.01
CA GLU A 132 4.78 -7.20 13.93
C GLU A 132 5.47 -6.41 12.83
N VAL A 133 4.94 -5.23 12.49
CA VAL A 133 5.57 -4.32 11.51
C VAL A 133 6.94 -3.87 12.02
N LEU A 134 7.02 -3.45 13.29
CA LEU A 134 8.27 -3.06 13.93
C LEU A 134 9.30 -4.18 13.87
N ARG A 135 8.89 -5.40 14.18
CA ARG A 135 9.75 -6.59 14.10
C ARG A 135 10.28 -6.80 12.69
N ASP A 136 9.41 -6.80 11.69
CA ASP A 136 9.79 -7.04 10.29
C ASP A 136 10.78 -5.98 9.79
N ILE A 137 10.54 -4.72 10.11
CA ILE A 137 11.44 -3.62 9.73
C ILE A 137 12.81 -3.78 10.40
N ASN A 138 12.83 -4.11 11.70
CA ASN A 138 14.09 -4.26 12.44
C ASN A 138 14.86 -5.51 12.01
N GLU A 139 14.20 -6.59 11.65
CA GLU A 139 14.85 -7.75 11.07
C GLU A 139 15.54 -7.40 9.74
N ASP A 140 14.87 -6.66 8.88
CA ASP A 140 15.44 -6.18 7.61
C ASP A 140 16.62 -5.22 7.86
N ARG A 141 16.49 -4.30 8.82
CA ARG A 141 17.57 -3.37 9.20
C ARG A 141 18.78 -4.06 9.81
N ALA A 142 18.58 -5.15 10.55
CA ALA A 142 19.68 -5.95 11.05
C ALA A 142 20.54 -6.52 9.91
N VAL A 143 19.94 -6.89 8.79
CA VAL A 143 20.65 -7.33 7.59
C VAL A 143 21.30 -6.17 6.84
N SER A 144 20.59 -5.07 6.68
CA SER A 144 21.04 -3.91 5.89
C SER A 144 22.01 -2.99 6.63
N GLY A 145 22.13 -3.13 7.94
CA GLY A 145 23.02 -2.31 8.75
C GLY A 145 22.49 -0.95 9.16
N PHE A 146 21.21 -0.67 8.95
CA PHE A 146 20.58 0.56 9.44
C PHE A 146 20.20 0.44 10.91
N PRO A 147 20.20 1.57 11.66
CA PRO A 147 19.84 1.56 13.07
C PRO A 147 18.43 1.04 13.32
N GLU A 148 18.25 0.31 14.40
CA GLU A 148 16.97 -0.21 14.84
C GLU A 148 15.98 0.92 15.15
N VAL A 149 14.73 0.74 14.73
CA VAL A 149 13.61 1.59 15.16
C VAL A 149 13.20 1.14 16.57
N ARG A 150 13.16 2.07 17.52
CA ARG A 150 12.88 1.76 18.94
C ARG A 150 11.51 2.19 19.40
N ALA A 151 10.93 3.20 18.75
CA ALA A 151 9.67 3.81 19.18
C ALA A 151 8.50 3.24 18.38
N LEU A 152 7.62 2.49 19.05
CA LEU A 152 6.42 1.92 18.44
C LEU A 152 5.46 3.01 17.93
N ASP A 153 5.41 4.16 18.60
CA ASP A 153 4.57 5.29 18.21
C ASP A 153 4.92 5.86 16.82
N GLN A 154 6.19 5.75 16.41
CA GLN A 154 6.60 6.11 15.04
C GLN A 154 5.99 5.17 14.00
N ILE A 155 5.95 3.88 14.31
CA ILE A 155 5.27 2.87 13.47
C ILE A 155 3.77 3.16 13.40
N GLU A 156 3.14 3.39 14.53
CA GLU A 156 1.69 3.68 14.61
C GLU A 156 1.31 4.92 13.80
N ALA A 157 2.11 5.98 13.86
CA ALA A 157 1.89 7.19 13.09
C ALA A 157 1.97 6.93 11.58
N GLU A 158 2.99 6.19 11.14
CA GLU A 158 3.15 5.81 9.73
C GLU A 158 2.01 4.89 9.25
N LEU A 159 1.54 3.96 10.09
CA LEU A 159 0.42 3.10 9.75
C LEU A 159 -0.90 3.87 9.62
N THR A 160 -1.09 4.92 10.41
CA THR A 160 -2.24 5.83 10.27
C THR A 160 -2.24 6.49 8.88
N GLU A 161 -1.08 6.97 8.43
CA GLU A 161 -0.93 7.53 7.08
C GLU A 161 -1.14 6.48 5.99
N ARG A 162 -0.68 5.25 6.20
CA ARG A 162 -0.91 4.16 5.24
C ARG A 162 -2.40 3.82 5.11
N LYS A 163 -3.14 3.75 6.21
CA LYS A 163 -4.59 3.51 6.18
C LYS A 163 -5.33 4.60 5.42
N ARG A 164 -4.90 5.86 5.56
CA ARG A 164 -5.41 6.98 4.76
C ARG A 164 -5.14 6.78 3.28
N TYR A 165 -3.94 6.33 2.93
CA TYR A 165 -3.57 6.00 1.55
C TYR A 165 -4.43 4.85 1.01
N TYR A 166 -4.66 3.78 1.77
CA TYR A 166 -5.50 2.66 1.34
C TYR A 166 -6.93 3.11 1.05
N ARG A 167 -7.50 3.93 1.92
CA ARG A 167 -8.82 4.52 1.70
C ARG A 167 -8.86 5.35 0.40
N GLY A 168 -7.83 6.16 0.18
CA GLY A 168 -7.70 6.97 -1.04
C GLY A 168 -7.61 6.11 -2.29
N ALA A 169 -6.85 5.01 -2.27
CA ALA A 169 -6.73 4.09 -3.41
C ALA A 169 -8.07 3.44 -3.75
N ILE A 170 -8.83 3.03 -2.75
CA ILE A 170 -10.18 2.46 -2.93
C ILE A 170 -11.13 3.52 -3.48
N LYS A 171 -11.11 4.71 -2.90
CA LYS A 171 -11.97 5.82 -3.34
C LYS A 171 -11.69 6.21 -4.78
N ASP A 172 -10.44 6.31 -5.17
CA ASP A 172 -10.05 6.63 -6.55
C ASP A 172 -10.54 5.56 -7.53
N ALA A 173 -10.48 4.28 -7.14
CA ALA A 173 -11.02 3.19 -7.94
C ALA A 173 -12.53 3.31 -8.10
N LEU A 174 -13.25 3.59 -7.02
CA LEU A 174 -14.71 3.78 -7.03
C LEU A 174 -15.12 4.99 -7.87
N ASP A 175 -14.38 6.09 -7.81
CA ASP A 175 -14.66 7.31 -8.55
C ASP A 175 -14.48 7.14 -10.07
N ARG A 176 -13.80 6.09 -10.53
CA ARG A 176 -13.69 5.72 -11.95
C ARG A 176 -14.89 4.94 -12.46
N LEU A 177 -15.78 4.48 -11.57
CA LEU A 177 -16.96 3.71 -11.95
C LEU A 177 -18.11 4.63 -12.42
N PRO A 178 -19.02 4.12 -13.27
CA PRO A 178 -20.29 4.80 -13.49
C PRO A 178 -21.06 4.99 -12.17
N PRO A 179 -21.81 6.11 -11.97
CA PRO A 179 -22.48 6.40 -10.70
C PRO A 179 -23.38 5.28 -10.17
N MET A 180 -24.10 4.59 -11.04
CA MET A 180 -24.98 3.49 -10.64
C MET A 180 -24.18 2.30 -10.14
N THR A 181 -23.05 2.00 -10.77
CA THR A 181 -22.14 0.92 -10.36
C THR A 181 -21.50 1.25 -9.02
N LEU A 182 -21.08 2.50 -8.83
CA LEU A 182 -20.52 2.97 -7.55
C LEU A 182 -21.50 2.75 -6.40
N VAL A 183 -22.77 3.16 -6.57
CA VAL A 183 -23.82 2.97 -5.56
C VAL A 183 -24.03 1.49 -5.27
N GLN A 184 -24.07 0.64 -6.29
CA GLN A 184 -24.21 -0.80 -6.13
C GLN A 184 -23.05 -1.40 -5.32
N VAL A 185 -21.81 -1.07 -5.67
CA VAL A 185 -20.62 -1.55 -4.95
C VAL A 185 -20.65 -1.13 -3.50
N MET A 186 -20.94 0.14 -3.21
CA MET A 186 -21.01 0.66 -1.84
C MET A 186 -22.10 -0.02 -1.03
N THR A 187 -23.29 -0.19 -1.60
CA THR A 187 -24.41 -0.86 -0.96
C THR A 187 -24.08 -2.32 -0.63
N GLU A 188 -23.55 -3.07 -1.58
CA GLU A 188 -23.15 -4.47 -1.37
C GLU A 188 -22.06 -4.59 -0.33
N THR A 189 -21.07 -3.71 -0.35
CA THR A 189 -19.96 -3.72 0.60
C THR A 189 -20.46 -3.47 2.01
N VAL A 190 -21.26 -2.43 2.22
CA VAL A 190 -21.80 -2.08 3.56
C VAL A 190 -22.73 -3.17 4.08
N ASP A 191 -23.65 -3.66 3.25
CA ASP A 191 -24.58 -4.71 3.67
C ASP A 191 -23.86 -6.01 4.04
N SER A 192 -22.84 -6.38 3.27
CA SER A 192 -22.08 -7.62 3.52
C SER A 192 -21.25 -7.54 4.80
N VAL A 193 -20.56 -6.44 5.07
CA VAL A 193 -19.70 -6.30 6.25
C VAL A 193 -20.48 -6.01 7.53
N THR A 194 -21.71 -5.49 7.42
CA THR A 194 -22.57 -5.20 8.57
C THR A 194 -23.66 -6.25 8.76
N SER A 195 -23.71 -7.30 7.94
CA SER A 195 -24.77 -8.32 7.96
C SER A 195 -26.17 -7.68 7.95
N GLY A 196 -26.37 -6.69 7.09
CA GLY A 196 -27.62 -5.93 7.02
C GLY A 196 -27.81 -4.91 8.14
N GLY A 197 -26.74 -4.54 8.86
CA GLY A 197 -26.73 -3.57 9.95
C GLY A 197 -26.58 -4.15 11.35
N GLU A 198 -26.39 -5.48 11.46
CA GLU A 198 -26.22 -6.17 12.75
C GLU A 198 -24.78 -6.15 13.27
N ASP A 199 -23.79 -6.12 12.37
CA ASP A 199 -22.37 -6.14 12.70
C ASP A 199 -21.69 -4.79 12.48
N HIS A 200 -20.56 -4.58 13.14
CA HIS A 200 -19.72 -3.41 12.91
C HIS A 200 -18.85 -3.61 11.65
N ALA A 201 -18.83 -2.60 10.78
CA ALA A 201 -17.95 -2.60 9.62
C ALA A 201 -16.48 -2.42 10.02
N PRO A 202 -15.52 -3.00 9.25
CA PRO A 202 -14.11 -2.65 9.39
C PRO A 202 -13.87 -1.15 9.27
N GLY A 203 -12.90 -0.62 10.05
CA GLY A 203 -12.62 0.83 10.11
C GLY A 203 -12.36 1.48 8.76
N LEU A 204 -11.70 0.77 7.84
CA LEU A 204 -11.42 1.28 6.49
C LEU A 204 -12.72 1.52 5.69
N ILE A 205 -13.74 0.69 5.85
CA ILE A 205 -15.04 0.84 5.20
C ILE A 205 -15.83 1.99 5.83
N ASP A 206 -15.82 2.11 7.17
CA ASP A 206 -16.45 3.24 7.84
C ASP A 206 -15.83 4.57 7.40
N ASP A 207 -14.52 4.66 7.32
CA ASP A 207 -13.80 5.85 6.85
C ASP A 207 -14.14 6.17 5.38
N LEU A 208 -14.29 5.14 4.55
CA LEU A 208 -14.68 5.29 3.15
C LEU A 208 -16.10 5.86 3.03
N VAL A 209 -17.05 5.33 3.78
CA VAL A 209 -18.45 5.81 3.81
C VAL A 209 -18.51 7.26 4.29
N ASP A 210 -17.80 7.59 5.36
CA ASP A 210 -17.73 8.95 5.90
C ASP A 210 -17.19 9.94 4.88
N SER A 211 -16.20 9.55 4.06
CA SER A 211 -15.66 10.43 3.02
C SER A 211 -16.70 10.80 1.94
N TYR A 212 -17.58 9.88 1.59
CA TYR A 212 -18.68 10.17 0.65
C TYR A 212 -19.80 10.99 1.28
N GLU A 213 -20.12 10.80 2.54
CA GLU A 213 -21.10 11.64 3.27
C GLU A 213 -20.65 13.09 3.34
N VAL A 214 -19.38 13.36 3.65
CA VAL A 214 -18.82 14.71 3.69
C VAL A 214 -18.91 15.38 2.32
N GLU A 215 -18.60 14.68 1.23
CA GLU A 215 -18.72 15.22 -0.14
C GLU A 215 -20.17 15.55 -0.48
N THR A 216 -21.12 14.69 -0.14
CA THR A 216 -22.55 14.92 -0.38
C THR A 216 -23.06 16.16 0.37
N GLN A 217 -22.66 16.35 1.63
CA GLN A 217 -23.02 17.52 2.40
C GLN A 217 -22.42 18.80 1.81
N GLY A 218 -21.20 18.75 1.29
CA GLY A 218 -20.57 19.88 0.62
C GLY A 218 -21.30 20.33 -0.67
N ILE A 219 -21.93 19.41 -1.37
CA ILE A 219 -22.72 19.70 -2.58
C ILE A 219 -24.08 20.33 -2.23
N LEU A 220 -24.65 20.03 -1.08
CA LEU A 220 -25.97 20.53 -0.63
C LEU A 220 -25.90 21.90 0.04
N GLN A 221 -24.72 22.46 0.33
CA GLN A 221 -24.48 23.81 0.82
C GLN A 221 -24.21 24.79 -0.32
#